data_547501d2469ceab6c44c06f157b98083
#
_entry.id   547501d2469ceab6c44c06f157b98083
#
_cell.length_a   1.000
_cell.length_b   1.000
_cell.length_c   1.000
_cell.angle_alpha   90.00
_cell.angle_beta   90.00
_cell.angle_gamma   90.00
#
_symmetry.space_group_name_H-M   'P 1'
#
loop_
_entity.id
_entity.type
_entity.pdbx_description
1 polymer ?
#
loop_
_entity_poly.entity_id
_entity_poly.type
_entity_poly.pdbx_seq_one_letter_code
_entity_poly.pdbx_strand_id
1 'polypeptide(L)'
;MLLLDLLFTFLKGILIGVLVSAPMGPTGLLCLRETSRGGRREGMLVGLGATLSDLLYGLIAYLGVGFILNLLDRYSSELRLGGSVFILAFCFFLLRRRMPTGEEDEPVESHPLKSTYSVKKVSGAFFLTLSNPFIILLFLPLYARLEFVRVVKLQFVEFFVAMSGMGLGCLLWWITLTYIVRKVSNRFGSHRLEWINRIVALVLIVIALMGIYSVFHE
;
A
#
# COMPACT_ATOMS: atom_id res chain seq x y z
N MET A 1 14.87 -17.19 -20.28
CA MET A 1 13.45 -17.30 -19.97
C MET A 1 13.24 -17.12 -18.47
N LEU A 2 13.69 -18.03 -17.63
CA LEU A 2 13.52 -17.96 -16.17
C LEU A 2 13.92 -16.62 -15.52
N LEU A 3 15.03 -16.04 -15.92
CA LEU A 3 15.54 -14.78 -15.33
C LEU A 3 14.68 -13.57 -15.68
N LEU A 4 14.11 -13.55 -16.87
CA LEU A 4 13.13 -12.53 -17.29
C LEU A 4 11.82 -12.67 -16.51
N ASP A 5 11.34 -13.89 -16.29
CA ASP A 5 10.12 -14.16 -15.55
C ASP A 5 10.27 -13.72 -14.08
N LEU A 6 11.42 -14.00 -13.45
CA LEU A 6 11.75 -13.53 -12.10
C LEU A 6 11.82 -12.00 -12.02
N LEU A 7 12.41 -11.34 -13.03
CA LEU A 7 12.46 -9.89 -13.11
C LEU A 7 11.05 -9.29 -13.22
N PHE A 8 10.19 -9.84 -14.08
CA PHE A 8 8.81 -9.39 -14.20
C PHE A 8 8.04 -9.60 -12.90
N THR A 9 8.23 -10.73 -12.22
CA THR A 9 7.63 -11.02 -10.92
C THR A 9 8.07 -10.00 -9.87
N PHE A 10 9.35 -9.68 -9.83
CA PHE A 10 9.90 -8.65 -8.94
C PHE A 10 9.30 -7.26 -9.20
N LEU A 11 9.23 -6.85 -10.47
CA LEU A 11 8.64 -5.57 -10.87
C LEU A 11 7.14 -5.49 -10.55
N LYS A 12 6.39 -6.57 -10.78
CA LYS A 12 4.99 -6.67 -10.36
C LYS A 12 4.87 -6.54 -8.84
N GLY A 13 5.77 -7.17 -8.09
CA GLY A 13 5.86 -7.01 -6.63
C GLY A 13 6.04 -5.55 -6.23
N ILE A 14 7.02 -4.85 -6.82
CA ILE A 14 7.25 -3.42 -6.55
C ILE A 14 5.98 -2.61 -6.83
N LEU A 15 5.34 -2.83 -7.97
CA LEU A 15 4.12 -2.11 -8.33
C LEU A 15 2.99 -2.33 -7.30
N ILE A 16 2.77 -3.57 -6.88
CA ILE A 16 1.78 -3.90 -5.85
C ILE A 16 2.13 -3.19 -4.55
N GLY A 17 3.39 -3.28 -4.08
CA GLY A 17 3.83 -2.64 -2.85
C GLY A 17 3.59 -1.13 -2.84
N VAL A 18 3.90 -0.44 -3.95
CA VAL A 18 3.61 0.99 -4.10
C VAL A 18 2.11 1.25 -4.04
N LEU A 19 1.31 0.50 -4.82
CA LEU A 19 -0.14 0.73 -4.93
C LEU A 19 -0.89 0.46 -3.64
N VAL A 20 -0.46 -0.52 -2.84
CA VAL A 20 -1.09 -0.85 -1.56
C VAL A 20 -0.74 0.16 -0.48
N SER A 21 0.53 0.60 -0.42
CA SER A 21 0.98 1.59 0.57
C SER A 21 0.58 3.03 0.22
N ALA A 22 0.23 3.30 -1.05
CA ALA A 22 -0.02 4.65 -1.54
C ALA A 22 -1.31 5.31 -1.00
N PRO A 23 -2.44 4.60 -0.79
CA PRO A 23 -3.64 5.21 -0.20
C PRO A 23 -3.37 5.71 1.22
N MET A 24 -3.44 7.01 1.41
CA MET A 24 -3.16 7.64 2.71
C MET A 24 -4.30 7.37 3.69
N GLY A 25 -4.18 6.30 4.45
CA GLY A 25 -5.01 5.99 5.61
C GLY A 25 -4.47 6.64 6.90
N PRO A 26 -4.93 6.15 8.08
CA PRO A 26 -4.45 6.62 9.38
C PRO A 26 -2.93 6.55 9.53
N THR A 27 -2.31 5.50 9.00
CA THR A 27 -0.84 5.30 9.02
C THR A 27 -0.11 6.34 8.18
N GLY A 28 -0.67 6.74 7.03
CA GLY A 28 -0.15 7.83 6.22
C GLY A 28 -0.14 9.15 6.98
N LEU A 29 -1.23 9.48 7.66
CA LEU A 29 -1.33 10.68 8.50
C LEU A 29 -0.32 10.64 9.66
N LEU A 30 -0.15 9.49 10.31
CA LEU A 30 0.87 9.31 11.35
C LEU A 30 2.27 9.55 10.79
N CYS A 31 2.60 9.00 9.62
CA CYS A 31 3.87 9.21 8.93
C CYS A 31 4.11 10.69 8.62
N LEU A 32 3.07 11.40 8.16
CA LEU A 32 3.14 12.85 7.90
C LEU A 32 3.47 13.61 9.17
N ARG A 33 2.74 13.36 10.27
CA ARG A 33 2.94 14.01 11.56
C ARG A 33 4.35 13.76 12.09
N GLU A 34 4.80 12.52 12.10
CA GLU A 34 6.12 12.13 12.59
C GLU A 34 7.25 12.72 11.72
N THR A 35 7.06 12.75 10.39
CA THR A 35 8.04 13.34 9.48
C THR A 35 8.14 14.86 9.68
N SER A 36 7.01 15.54 9.85
CA SER A 36 6.97 16.99 10.02
C SER A 36 7.58 17.45 11.36
N ARG A 37 7.36 16.69 12.43
CA ARG A 37 7.82 17.03 13.79
C ARG A 37 9.23 16.51 14.11
N GLY A 38 9.49 15.24 13.83
CA GLY A 38 10.73 14.53 14.18
C GLY A 38 11.71 14.34 13.02
N GLY A 39 11.31 14.75 11.82
CA GLY A 39 12.12 14.60 10.62
C GLY A 39 11.94 13.27 9.91
N ARG A 40 12.66 13.13 8.79
CA ARG A 40 12.52 12.00 7.87
C ARG A 40 12.71 10.63 8.51
N ARG A 41 13.62 10.52 9.50
CA ARG A 41 13.90 9.26 10.19
C ARG A 41 12.69 8.75 10.96
N GLU A 42 11.98 9.65 11.63
CA GLU A 42 10.80 9.30 12.42
C GLU A 42 9.65 8.82 11.54
N GLY A 43 9.41 9.50 10.41
CA GLY A 43 8.45 9.04 9.43
C GLY A 43 8.82 7.69 8.80
N MET A 44 10.11 7.42 8.58
CA MET A 44 10.57 6.13 8.08
C MET A 44 10.34 4.97 9.08
N LEU A 45 10.41 5.22 10.38
CA LEU A 45 10.05 4.20 11.38
C LEU A 45 8.57 3.81 11.27
N VAL A 46 7.70 4.78 11.04
CA VAL A 46 6.28 4.52 10.76
C VAL A 46 6.13 3.72 9.47
N GLY A 47 6.85 4.13 8.41
CA GLY A 47 6.84 3.43 7.12
C GLY A 47 7.33 1.98 7.21
N LEU A 48 8.35 1.69 8.03
CA LEU A 48 8.82 0.33 8.29
C LEU A 48 7.73 -0.52 8.96
N GLY A 49 7.05 0.01 9.98
CA GLY A 49 5.95 -0.69 10.64
C GLY A 49 4.81 -1.01 9.68
N ALA A 50 4.43 -0.03 8.84
CA ALA A 50 3.42 -0.21 7.81
C ALA A 50 3.85 -1.27 6.78
N THR A 51 5.09 -1.23 6.30
CA THR A 51 5.62 -2.20 5.33
C THR A 51 5.56 -3.63 5.87
N LEU A 52 5.90 -3.85 7.15
CA LEU A 52 5.78 -5.17 7.77
C LEU A 52 4.34 -5.66 7.81
N SER A 53 3.38 -4.77 8.09
CA SER A 53 1.96 -5.09 8.06
C SER A 53 1.47 -5.39 6.64
N ASP A 54 1.89 -4.59 5.65
CA ASP A 54 1.55 -4.80 4.24
C ASP A 54 2.09 -6.14 3.73
N LEU A 55 3.32 -6.52 4.11
CA LEU A 55 3.90 -7.82 3.79
C LEU A 55 3.12 -8.98 4.44
N LEU A 56 2.67 -8.81 5.68
CA LEU A 56 1.83 -9.81 6.35
C LEU A 56 0.49 -9.95 5.64
N TYR A 57 -0.16 -8.86 5.26
CA TYR A 57 -1.39 -8.90 4.47
C TYR A 57 -1.18 -9.53 3.10
N GLY A 58 -0.06 -9.19 2.43
CA GLY A 58 0.33 -9.79 1.16
C GLY A 58 0.51 -11.31 1.28
N LEU A 59 1.14 -11.79 2.35
CA LEU A 59 1.28 -13.21 2.66
C LEU A 59 -0.08 -13.87 2.91
N ILE A 60 -0.93 -13.27 3.74
CA ILE A 60 -2.27 -13.78 4.04
C ILE A 60 -3.11 -13.85 2.76
N ALA A 61 -3.09 -12.79 1.95
CA ALA A 61 -3.78 -12.75 0.68
C ALA A 61 -3.26 -13.85 -0.27
N TYR A 62 -1.95 -14.05 -0.33
CA TYR A 62 -1.33 -15.09 -1.12
C TYR A 62 -1.75 -16.50 -0.69
N LEU A 63 -1.71 -16.79 0.61
CA LEU A 63 -2.14 -18.08 1.16
C LEU A 63 -3.66 -18.29 0.97
N GLY A 64 -4.43 -17.22 1.16
CA GLY A 64 -5.88 -17.21 0.97
C GLY A 64 -6.29 -17.43 -0.49
N VAL A 65 -5.50 -16.96 -1.43
CA VAL A 65 -5.76 -17.15 -2.86
C VAL A 65 -5.67 -18.62 -3.26
N GLY A 66 -4.84 -19.44 -2.60
CA GLY A 66 -4.82 -20.90 -2.83
C GLY A 66 -6.21 -21.54 -2.59
N PHE A 67 -6.96 -21.06 -1.59
CA PHE A 67 -8.34 -21.46 -1.33
C PHE A 67 -9.33 -20.79 -2.33
N ILE A 68 -9.04 -19.57 -2.76
CA ILE A 68 -9.87 -18.75 -3.66
C ILE A 68 -9.64 -19.14 -5.13
N LEU A 69 -8.51 -19.79 -5.51
CA LEU A 69 -8.25 -20.19 -6.90
C LEU A 69 -9.34 -21.12 -7.46
N ASN A 70 -9.87 -22.05 -6.67
CA ASN A 70 -11.01 -22.86 -7.08
C ASN A 70 -12.29 -22.01 -7.27
N LEU A 71 -12.41 -20.92 -6.54
CA LEU A 71 -13.49 -19.95 -6.67
C LEU A 71 -13.23 -18.99 -7.85
N LEU A 72 -11.98 -18.60 -8.07
CA LEU A 72 -11.53 -17.76 -9.20
C LEU A 72 -11.73 -18.46 -10.55
N ASP A 73 -11.42 -19.75 -10.65
CA ASP A 73 -11.64 -20.54 -11.88
C ASP A 73 -13.15 -20.69 -12.18
N ARG A 74 -14.00 -20.63 -11.16
CA ARG A 74 -15.46 -20.76 -11.31
C ARG A 74 -16.19 -19.40 -11.47
N TYR A 75 -15.63 -18.31 -10.92
CA TYR A 75 -16.25 -16.99 -10.85
C TYR A 75 -15.28 -15.88 -11.25
N SER A 76 -14.40 -16.13 -12.23
CA SER A 76 -13.32 -15.18 -12.57
C SER A 76 -13.86 -13.83 -13.03
N SER A 77 -14.92 -13.79 -13.81
CA SER A 77 -15.53 -12.56 -14.33
C SER A 77 -16.22 -11.77 -13.21
N GLU A 78 -16.98 -12.46 -12.35
CA GLU A 78 -17.69 -11.82 -11.23
C GLU A 78 -16.72 -11.25 -10.19
N LEU A 79 -15.61 -11.95 -9.92
CA LEU A 79 -14.58 -11.50 -8.99
C LEU A 79 -13.77 -10.32 -9.56
N ARG A 80 -13.46 -10.33 -10.86
CA ARG A 80 -12.83 -9.19 -11.54
C ARG A 80 -13.74 -7.97 -11.52
N LEU A 81 -15.02 -8.15 -11.81
CA LEU A 81 -16.01 -7.08 -11.79
C LEU A 81 -16.20 -6.53 -10.36
N GLY A 82 -16.45 -7.43 -9.40
CA GLY A 82 -16.63 -7.06 -7.99
C GLY A 82 -15.41 -6.35 -7.41
N GLY A 83 -14.18 -6.84 -7.69
CA GLY A 83 -12.94 -6.21 -7.30
C GLY A 83 -12.74 -4.83 -7.91
N SER A 84 -13.07 -4.68 -9.19
CA SER A 84 -12.97 -3.38 -9.88
C SER A 84 -13.96 -2.37 -9.33
N VAL A 85 -15.21 -2.78 -9.09
CA VAL A 85 -16.25 -1.95 -8.44
C VAL A 85 -15.82 -1.55 -7.03
N PHE A 86 -15.23 -2.49 -6.26
CA PHE A 86 -14.70 -2.22 -4.94
C PHE A 86 -13.58 -1.16 -4.97
N ILE A 87 -12.61 -1.29 -5.89
CA ILE A 87 -11.54 -0.29 -6.06
C ILE A 87 -12.14 1.07 -6.40
N LEU A 88 -13.12 1.15 -7.31
CA LEU A 88 -13.79 2.41 -7.64
C LEU A 88 -14.48 3.03 -6.43
N ALA A 89 -15.24 2.23 -5.66
CA ALA A 89 -15.91 2.69 -4.44
C ALA A 89 -14.89 3.19 -3.41
N PHE A 90 -13.77 2.47 -3.24
CA PHE A 90 -12.68 2.86 -2.35
C PHE A 90 -12.00 4.16 -2.81
N CYS A 91 -11.74 4.32 -4.10
CA CYS A 91 -11.20 5.57 -4.66
C CYS A 91 -12.14 6.74 -4.44
N PHE A 92 -13.45 6.53 -4.63
CA PHE A 92 -14.46 7.54 -4.35
C PHE A 92 -14.48 7.95 -2.86
N PHE A 93 -14.37 6.97 -1.97
CA PHE A 93 -14.22 7.23 -0.53
C PHE A 93 -12.95 8.03 -0.22
N LEU A 94 -11.79 7.65 -0.81
CA LEU A 94 -10.52 8.39 -0.65
C LEU A 94 -10.62 9.83 -1.15
N LEU A 95 -11.27 10.05 -2.30
CA LEU A 95 -11.44 11.39 -2.87
C LEU A 95 -12.37 12.28 -2.05
N ARG A 96 -13.39 11.68 -1.39
CA ARG A 96 -14.32 12.41 -0.51
C ARG A 96 -13.74 12.68 0.89
N ARG A 97 -12.76 11.90 1.34
CA ARG A 97 -12.16 12.07 2.65
C ARG A 97 -11.28 13.30 2.65
N ARG A 98 -11.77 14.38 3.26
CA ARG A 98 -10.92 15.53 3.60
C ARG A 98 -9.85 15.06 4.58
N MET A 99 -8.59 15.29 4.26
CA MET A 99 -7.51 15.07 5.22
C MET A 99 -7.77 15.98 6.42
N PRO A 100 -7.73 15.46 7.66
CA PRO A 100 -7.76 16.32 8.83
C PRO A 100 -6.57 17.28 8.72
N THR A 101 -6.85 18.55 8.62
CA THR A 101 -5.85 19.59 8.84
C THR A 101 -5.37 19.39 10.26
N GLY A 102 -4.09 19.07 10.41
CA GLY A 102 -3.48 18.71 11.69
C GLY A 102 -3.39 19.91 12.65
N GLU A 103 -4.53 20.39 13.08
CA GLU A 103 -4.71 21.32 14.19
C GLU A 103 -5.31 20.59 15.38
N GLU A 104 -4.53 19.70 15.94
CA GLU A 104 -4.61 19.39 17.36
C GLU A 104 -3.18 19.47 17.88
N ASP A 105 -2.83 20.68 18.32
CA ASP A 105 -1.62 21.04 19.02
C ASP A 105 -1.60 20.41 20.42
N GLU A 106 -1.22 19.14 20.51
CA GLU A 106 -0.56 18.71 21.72
C GLU A 106 0.95 18.79 21.51
N PRO A 107 1.69 19.49 22.40
CA PRO A 107 3.14 19.57 22.34
C PRO A 107 3.71 18.17 22.58
N VAL A 108 4.16 17.53 21.54
CA VAL A 108 4.96 16.32 21.70
C VAL A 108 6.35 16.73 22.14
N GLU A 109 6.64 16.48 23.42
CA GLU A 109 8.00 16.59 23.94
C GLU A 109 8.97 15.83 23.02
N SER A 110 9.98 16.55 22.56
CA SER A 110 11.10 16.00 21.80
C SER A 110 11.96 15.16 22.73
N HIS A 111 11.59 13.91 22.92
CA HIS A 111 12.44 12.98 23.69
C HIS A 111 13.62 12.50 22.85
N PRO A 112 14.84 12.49 23.42
CA PRO A 112 16.01 11.97 22.74
C PRO A 112 15.86 10.47 22.45
N LEU A 113 16.40 10.05 21.31
CA LEU A 113 16.35 8.73 20.70
C LEU A 113 16.76 7.58 21.68
N LYS A 114 15.82 7.07 22.46
CA LYS A 114 16.00 5.79 23.13
C LYS A 114 15.49 4.70 22.18
N SER A 115 16.25 3.61 22.01
CA SER A 115 15.92 2.43 21.18
C SER A 115 14.47 1.95 21.40
N THR A 116 14.01 1.98 22.63
CA THR A 116 12.64 1.65 23.04
C THR A 116 11.56 2.53 22.34
N TYR A 117 11.88 3.79 22.03
CA TYR A 117 10.94 4.70 21.38
C TYR A 117 10.77 4.37 19.87
N SER A 118 11.86 3.99 19.22
CA SER A 118 11.82 3.55 17.82
C SER A 118 11.01 2.27 17.65
N VAL A 119 11.16 1.31 18.55
CA VAL A 119 10.37 0.05 18.55
C VAL A 119 8.88 0.35 18.76
N LYS A 120 8.53 1.24 19.69
CA LYS A 120 7.13 1.64 19.91
C LYS A 120 6.48 2.29 18.67
N LYS A 121 7.24 3.09 17.91
CA LYS A 121 6.73 3.68 16.66
C LYS A 121 6.49 2.65 15.57
N VAL A 122 7.45 1.75 15.36
CA VAL A 122 7.34 0.66 14.38
C VAL A 122 6.16 -0.24 14.74
N SER A 123 6.06 -0.69 16.00
CA SER A 123 4.96 -1.55 16.44
C SER A 123 3.61 -0.84 16.40
N GLY A 124 3.55 0.43 16.82
CA GLY A 124 2.33 1.22 16.74
C GLY A 124 1.83 1.38 15.30
N ALA A 125 2.72 1.70 14.36
CA ALA A 125 2.38 1.79 12.95
C ALA A 125 2.00 0.42 12.36
N PHE A 126 2.68 -0.65 12.76
CA PHE A 126 2.34 -2.02 12.36
C PHE A 126 0.91 -2.39 12.77
N PHE A 127 0.56 -2.23 14.05
CA PHE A 127 -0.77 -2.55 14.53
C PHE A 127 -1.85 -1.60 13.98
N LEU A 128 -1.52 -0.31 13.80
CA LEU A 128 -2.43 0.65 13.20
C LEU A 128 -2.79 0.26 11.75
N THR A 129 -1.78 -0.17 10.97
CA THR A 129 -1.98 -0.65 9.60
C THR A 129 -2.72 -1.99 9.60
N LEU A 130 -2.34 -2.91 10.49
CA LEU A 130 -2.98 -4.21 10.63
C LEU A 130 -4.45 -4.12 11.08
N SER A 131 -4.83 -3.07 11.81
CA SER A 131 -6.23 -2.82 12.19
C SER A 131 -7.11 -2.33 11.04
N ASN A 132 -6.53 -2.08 9.86
CA ASN A 132 -7.26 -1.60 8.69
C ASN A 132 -7.63 -2.76 7.75
N PRO A 133 -8.83 -3.37 7.86
CA PRO A 133 -9.22 -4.52 7.05
C PRO A 133 -9.34 -4.20 5.55
N PHE A 134 -9.48 -2.92 5.19
CA PHE A 134 -9.57 -2.51 3.79
C PHE A 134 -8.31 -2.79 2.98
N ILE A 135 -7.15 -2.94 3.63
CA ILE A 135 -5.89 -3.23 2.95
C ILE A 135 -5.93 -4.61 2.28
N ILE A 136 -6.44 -5.63 2.98
CA ILE A 136 -6.54 -6.98 2.40
C ILE A 136 -7.46 -7.02 1.16
N LEU A 137 -8.51 -6.18 1.17
CA LEU A 137 -9.44 -6.08 0.04
C LEU A 137 -8.80 -5.42 -1.19
N LEU A 138 -7.73 -4.64 -1.02
CA LEU A 138 -6.94 -4.11 -2.13
C LEU A 138 -6.01 -5.16 -2.74
N PHE A 139 -5.49 -6.10 -1.93
CA PHE A 139 -4.59 -7.14 -2.42
C PHE A 139 -5.28 -8.09 -3.40
N LEU A 140 -6.52 -8.49 -3.13
CA LEU A 140 -7.23 -9.47 -3.94
C LEU A 140 -7.36 -9.05 -5.41
N PRO A 141 -7.92 -7.86 -5.75
CA PRO A 141 -8.04 -7.42 -7.13
C PRO A 141 -6.69 -7.10 -7.78
N LEU A 142 -5.70 -6.61 -7.01
CA LEU A 142 -4.35 -6.36 -7.52
C LEU A 142 -3.65 -7.67 -7.89
N TYR A 143 -3.76 -8.70 -7.06
CA TYR A 143 -3.20 -10.02 -7.33
C TYR A 143 -3.86 -10.67 -8.53
N ALA A 144 -5.20 -10.60 -8.62
CA ALA A 144 -5.94 -11.12 -9.75
C ALA A 144 -5.59 -10.41 -11.07
N ARG A 145 -5.52 -9.07 -11.05
CA ARG A 145 -5.28 -8.24 -12.24
C ARG A 145 -3.86 -8.36 -12.79
N LEU A 146 -2.88 -8.42 -11.89
CA LEU A 146 -1.47 -8.53 -12.28
C LEU A 146 -1.05 -9.99 -12.52
N GLU A 147 -1.99 -10.93 -12.42
CA GLU A 147 -1.71 -12.37 -12.50
C GLU A 147 -0.58 -12.79 -11.55
N PHE A 148 -0.47 -12.07 -10.42
CA PHE A 148 0.61 -12.25 -9.47
C PHE A 148 0.61 -13.66 -8.88
N VAL A 149 -0.57 -14.23 -8.70
CA VAL A 149 -0.75 -15.57 -8.15
C VAL A 149 -0.43 -16.68 -9.16
N ARG A 150 -0.68 -16.45 -10.45
CA ARG A 150 -0.32 -17.42 -11.51
C ARG A 150 1.18 -17.58 -11.64
N VAL A 151 1.91 -16.45 -11.50
CA VAL A 151 3.37 -16.42 -11.60
C VAL A 151 4.01 -17.15 -10.41
N VAL A 152 3.44 -16.99 -9.21
CA VAL A 152 4.01 -17.55 -7.98
C VAL A 152 3.58 -19.02 -7.72
N LYS A 153 2.77 -19.63 -8.58
CA LYS A 153 2.20 -20.96 -8.37
C LYS A 153 3.23 -22.11 -8.33
N LEU A 154 4.49 -21.90 -8.70
CA LEU A 154 5.38 -23.00 -9.02
C LEU A 154 6.68 -23.13 -8.23
N GLN A 155 7.20 -22.08 -7.54
CA GLN A 155 8.47 -22.22 -6.82
C GLN A 155 8.61 -21.26 -5.63
N PHE A 156 9.20 -21.74 -4.54
CA PHE A 156 9.56 -20.91 -3.38
C PHE A 156 10.40 -19.67 -3.75
N VAL A 157 11.26 -19.80 -4.76
CA VAL A 157 12.10 -18.69 -5.23
C VAL A 157 11.25 -17.54 -5.78
N GLU A 158 10.25 -17.83 -6.60
CA GLU A 158 9.37 -16.80 -7.18
C GLU A 158 8.58 -16.08 -6.10
N PHE A 159 8.11 -16.81 -5.08
CA PHE A 159 7.44 -16.23 -3.92
C PHE A 159 8.32 -15.23 -3.18
N PHE A 160 9.57 -15.61 -2.86
CA PHE A 160 10.49 -14.72 -2.16
C PHE A 160 10.88 -13.52 -3.02
N VAL A 161 11.04 -13.70 -4.33
CA VAL A 161 11.29 -12.62 -5.28
C VAL A 161 10.11 -11.65 -5.33
N ALA A 162 8.89 -12.16 -5.39
CA ALA A 162 7.67 -11.37 -5.37
C ALA A 162 7.51 -10.57 -4.08
N MET A 163 7.68 -11.22 -2.92
CA MET A 163 7.58 -10.59 -1.60
C MET A 163 8.68 -9.56 -1.37
N SER A 164 9.90 -9.84 -1.82
CA SER A 164 11.00 -8.87 -1.74
C SER A 164 10.75 -7.64 -2.63
N GLY A 165 10.24 -7.85 -3.84
CA GLY A 165 9.77 -6.77 -4.71
C GLY A 165 8.70 -5.92 -4.04
N MET A 166 7.69 -6.56 -3.44
CA MET A 166 6.61 -5.87 -2.73
C MET A 166 7.13 -5.06 -1.54
N GLY A 167 8.00 -5.65 -0.71
CA GLY A 167 8.62 -4.93 0.40
C GLY A 167 9.43 -3.72 -0.06
N LEU A 168 10.18 -3.86 -1.16
CA LEU A 168 10.91 -2.75 -1.77
C LEU A 168 9.94 -1.67 -2.28
N GLY A 169 8.84 -2.05 -2.92
CA GLY A 169 7.82 -1.12 -3.39
C GLY A 169 7.19 -0.31 -2.26
N CYS A 170 6.81 -0.96 -1.15
CA CYS A 170 6.33 -0.30 0.05
C CYS A 170 7.36 0.69 0.61
N LEU A 171 8.62 0.26 0.75
CA LEU A 171 9.70 1.11 1.24
C LEU A 171 9.96 2.32 0.33
N LEU A 172 9.98 2.12 -0.99
CA LEU A 172 10.13 3.20 -1.97
C LEU A 172 9.02 4.24 -1.82
N TRP A 173 7.77 3.80 -1.59
CA TRP A 173 6.67 4.70 -1.30
C TRP A 173 6.94 5.54 -0.05
N TRP A 174 7.29 4.92 1.08
CA TRP A 174 7.53 5.61 2.35
C TRP A 174 8.76 6.54 2.28
N ILE A 175 9.82 6.15 1.56
CA ILE A 175 10.98 7.00 1.29
C ILE A 175 10.55 8.24 0.51
N THR A 176 9.78 8.06 -0.54
CA THR A 176 9.28 9.14 -1.40
C THR A 176 8.37 10.07 -0.60
N LEU A 177 7.42 9.52 0.15
CA LEU A 177 6.49 10.29 0.96
C LEU A 177 7.23 11.13 2.00
N THR A 178 8.13 10.53 2.79
CA THR A 178 8.90 11.25 3.83
C THR A 178 9.82 12.31 3.24
N TYR A 179 10.38 12.07 2.04
CA TYR A 179 11.18 13.05 1.31
C TYR A 179 10.32 14.25 0.89
N ILE A 180 9.17 14.00 0.28
CA ILE A 180 8.24 15.05 -0.17
C ILE A 180 7.76 15.86 1.03
N VAL A 181 7.33 15.20 2.09
CA VAL A 181 6.82 15.88 3.31
C VAL A 181 7.88 16.80 3.89
N ARG A 182 9.11 16.34 4.06
CA ARG A 182 10.17 17.21 4.59
C ARG A 182 10.49 18.41 3.70
N LYS A 183 10.49 18.20 2.37
CA LYS A 183 10.74 19.28 1.41
C LYS A 183 9.60 20.31 1.39
N VAL A 184 8.40 19.86 1.64
CA VAL A 184 7.16 20.66 1.57
C VAL A 184 6.83 21.30 2.92
N SER A 185 7.12 20.62 4.04
CA SER A 185 6.84 21.10 5.41
C SER A 185 7.47 22.47 5.70
N ASN A 186 8.60 22.77 5.05
CA ASN A 186 9.27 24.07 5.22
C ASN A 186 8.62 25.22 4.42
N ARG A 187 7.66 24.98 3.55
CA ARG A 187 7.11 26.01 2.64
C ARG A 187 5.62 25.94 2.27
N PHE A 188 4.88 24.82 2.49
CA PHE A 188 3.52 24.70 1.95
C PHE A 188 2.62 23.75 2.75
N GLY A 189 1.41 24.23 3.07
CA GLY A 189 0.37 23.54 3.83
C GLY A 189 -0.21 22.27 3.18
N SER A 190 -1.22 21.72 3.83
CA SER A 190 -1.95 20.45 3.59
C SER A 190 -2.40 20.18 2.14
N HIS A 191 -2.54 21.19 1.30
CA HIS A 191 -3.03 21.09 -0.07
C HIS A 191 -2.23 20.14 -0.99
N ARG A 192 -0.90 20.03 -0.84
CA ARG A 192 -0.09 19.15 -1.72
C ARG A 192 -0.24 17.67 -1.39
N LEU A 193 -0.58 17.36 -0.16
CA LEU A 193 -0.83 15.97 0.26
C LEU A 193 -2.15 15.46 -0.30
N GLU A 194 -3.14 16.32 -0.41
CA GLU A 194 -4.38 16.02 -1.12
C GLU A 194 -4.13 15.69 -2.60
N TRP A 195 -3.19 16.38 -3.25
CA TRP A 195 -2.81 16.11 -4.63
C TRP A 195 -2.20 14.72 -4.81
N ILE A 196 -1.30 14.30 -3.91
CA ILE A 196 -0.71 12.96 -3.96
C ILE A 196 -1.82 11.90 -3.83
N ASN A 197 -2.71 12.07 -2.87
CA ASN A 197 -3.84 11.16 -2.68
C ASN A 197 -4.77 11.11 -3.91
N ARG A 198 -5.01 12.25 -4.56
CA ARG A 198 -5.78 12.33 -5.80
C ARG A 198 -5.10 11.61 -6.96
N ILE A 199 -3.78 11.78 -7.14
CA ILE A 199 -3.01 11.07 -8.18
C ILE A 199 -3.09 9.57 -7.97
N VAL A 200 -2.89 9.09 -6.72
CA VAL A 200 -3.00 7.66 -6.38
C VAL A 200 -4.40 7.13 -6.66
N ALA A 201 -5.44 7.86 -6.24
CA ALA A 201 -6.82 7.48 -6.51
C ALA A 201 -7.08 7.41 -8.03
N LEU A 202 -6.52 8.34 -8.81
CA LEU A 202 -6.67 8.37 -10.26
C LEU A 202 -6.01 7.16 -10.93
N VAL A 203 -4.81 6.77 -10.50
CA VAL A 203 -4.12 5.56 -10.98
C VAL A 203 -4.95 4.30 -10.65
N LEU A 204 -5.47 4.19 -9.43
CA LEU A 204 -6.32 3.07 -9.03
C LEU A 204 -7.63 3.04 -9.83
N ILE A 205 -8.24 4.19 -10.13
CA ILE A 205 -9.43 4.29 -10.99
C ILE A 205 -9.12 3.75 -12.39
N VAL A 206 -7.99 4.14 -12.98
CA VAL A 206 -7.59 3.64 -14.31
C VAL A 206 -7.44 2.12 -14.28
N ILE A 207 -6.78 1.56 -13.26
CA ILE A 207 -6.63 0.11 -13.11
C ILE A 207 -8.00 -0.57 -12.99
N ALA A 208 -8.91 0.00 -12.20
CA ALA A 208 -10.26 -0.54 -12.02
C ALA A 208 -11.09 -0.49 -13.33
N LEU A 209 -11.04 0.63 -14.07
CA LEU A 209 -11.72 0.76 -15.34
C LEU A 209 -11.18 -0.21 -16.41
N MET A 210 -9.86 -0.39 -16.46
CA MET A 210 -9.25 -1.43 -17.30
C MET A 210 -9.72 -2.84 -16.90
N GLY A 211 -9.93 -3.07 -15.58
CA GLY A 211 -10.52 -4.31 -15.06
C GLY A 211 -11.93 -4.56 -15.56
N ILE A 212 -12.78 -3.54 -15.52
CA ILE A 212 -14.16 -3.62 -16.03
C ILE A 212 -14.16 -3.84 -17.55
N TYR A 213 -13.36 -3.05 -18.28
CA TYR A 213 -13.27 -3.17 -19.73
C TYR A 213 -12.90 -4.58 -20.20
N SER A 214 -11.95 -5.24 -19.50
CA SER A 214 -11.53 -6.60 -19.87
C SER A 214 -12.61 -7.65 -19.67
N VAL A 215 -13.54 -7.45 -18.73
CA VAL A 215 -14.65 -8.41 -18.49
C VAL A 215 -15.67 -8.38 -19.64
N PHE A 216 -15.84 -7.23 -20.30
CA PHE A 216 -16.80 -7.10 -21.41
C PHE A 216 -16.21 -7.42 -22.79
N HIS A 217 -14.88 -7.64 -22.89
CA HIS A 217 -14.19 -7.87 -24.16
C HIS A 217 -13.43 -9.21 -24.21
N GLU A 218 -13.57 -10.08 -23.20
CA GLU A 218 -13.26 -11.51 -23.21
C GLU A 218 -14.55 -12.30 -23.47
#